data_df9713af89728b0d340b72df0915c728
#
_entry.id   df9713af89728b0d340b72df0915c728
#
_cell.length_a   1.000
_cell.length_b   1.000
_cell.length_c   1.000
_cell.angle_alpha   90.00
_cell.angle_beta   90.00
_cell.angle_gamma   90.00
#
_symmetry.space_group_name_H-M   'P 1'
#
loop_
_entity.id
_entity.type
_entity.pdbx_description
1 polymer ?
#
loop_
_entity_poly.entity_id
_entity_poly.type
_entity_poly.pdbx_seq_one_letter_code
_entity_poly.pdbx_strand_id
1 'polypeptide(L)'
;MTTEETTDTRGVRLSAGDVELTVAPGNGCRVGSLRIGGTELLRQGPRFGSFPMVPWCGRVEHGQFRNGGRLHQLPVNAPPHAIHGTGRDVAWRTADIDTAAAAFTYDLADPWPYSGRVTQAFQLSPDSLTTTMSVETEGDSFPAQVGWHPWFLRDLGDGGADVELAFQAEWQEERGDNHLPTGRRIEPRPGPWDDCFGMPGGVDVTLTWPGRLELKVTSRTEWVVVYDEQAEAVCVEPQSGPPNGLNTLPRLVTPIDPLELSMTWSWRRLG
;
A
#
# COMPACT_ATOMS: atom_id res chain seq x y z
N MET A 1 12.34 -13.92 -34.23
CA MET A 1 12.56 -12.49 -33.92
C MET A 1 12.00 -12.30 -32.53
N THR A 2 12.86 -12.40 -31.53
CA THR A 2 12.57 -12.13 -30.13
C THR A 2 12.62 -10.61 -29.96
N THR A 3 11.46 -10.00 -29.75
CA THR A 3 11.37 -8.62 -29.30
C THR A 3 11.93 -8.56 -27.87
N GLU A 4 13.12 -7.97 -27.71
CA GLU A 4 13.64 -7.56 -26.41
C GLU A 4 12.66 -6.52 -25.84
N GLU A 5 11.87 -6.91 -24.83
CA GLU A 5 11.13 -5.98 -23.98
C GLU A 5 12.15 -5.15 -23.19
N THR A 6 12.41 -3.96 -23.67
CA THR A 6 13.15 -2.95 -22.91
C THR A 6 12.34 -2.58 -21.67
N THR A 7 12.79 -3.01 -20.51
CA THR A 7 12.31 -2.52 -19.22
C THR A 7 12.62 -1.03 -19.16
N ASP A 8 11.62 -0.18 -19.47
CA ASP A 8 11.78 1.27 -19.38
C ASP A 8 11.90 1.65 -17.89
N THR A 9 13.10 2.00 -17.46
CA THR A 9 13.39 2.47 -16.10
C THR A 9 12.87 3.89 -15.86
N ARG A 10 12.33 4.57 -16.88
CA ARG A 10 11.67 5.85 -16.76
C ARG A 10 10.27 5.64 -16.21
N GLY A 11 9.91 6.40 -15.15
CA GLY A 11 8.58 6.34 -14.58
C GLY A 11 7.50 6.75 -15.60
N VAL A 12 6.34 6.10 -15.53
CA VAL A 12 5.15 6.46 -16.29
C VAL A 12 4.52 7.68 -15.62
N ARG A 13 4.22 8.72 -16.41
CA ARG A 13 3.60 9.96 -15.92
C ARG A 13 2.13 9.99 -16.31
N LEU A 14 1.27 10.28 -15.33
CA LEU A 14 -0.13 10.62 -15.52
C LEU A 14 -0.34 12.08 -15.14
N SER A 15 -1.32 12.74 -15.75
CA SER A 15 -1.65 14.14 -15.44
C SER A 15 -3.16 14.40 -15.52
N ALA A 16 -3.64 15.28 -14.62
CA ALA A 16 -5.01 15.75 -14.60
C ALA A 16 -5.04 17.19 -14.05
N GLY A 17 -5.32 18.17 -14.90
CA GLY A 17 -5.20 19.58 -14.52
C GLY A 17 -3.76 19.96 -14.18
N ASP A 18 -3.53 20.45 -12.97
CA ASP A 18 -2.20 20.80 -12.43
C ASP A 18 -1.65 19.72 -11.48
N VAL A 19 -2.17 18.50 -11.59
CA VAL A 19 -1.72 17.34 -10.82
C VAL A 19 -0.89 16.42 -11.71
N GLU A 20 0.24 15.99 -11.19
CA GLU A 20 1.16 15.05 -11.85
C GLU A 20 1.42 13.85 -10.92
N LEU A 21 1.26 12.65 -11.46
CA LEU A 21 1.59 11.38 -10.84
C LEU A 21 2.72 10.70 -11.61
N THR A 22 3.71 10.18 -10.91
CA THR A 22 4.74 9.32 -11.53
C THR A 22 4.71 7.95 -10.89
N VAL A 23 4.49 6.92 -11.71
CA VAL A 23 4.54 5.51 -11.31
C VAL A 23 5.82 4.89 -11.86
N ALA A 24 6.51 4.10 -11.06
CA ALA A 24 7.75 3.41 -11.42
C ALA A 24 7.53 1.89 -11.56
N PRO A 25 7.05 1.39 -12.72
CA PRO A 25 6.77 -0.03 -12.90
C PRO A 25 8.04 -0.89 -12.76
N GLY A 26 9.18 -0.41 -13.21
CA GLY A 26 10.47 -1.09 -13.04
C GLY A 26 10.99 -1.16 -11.59
N ASN A 27 10.36 -0.42 -10.66
CA ASN A 27 10.69 -0.39 -9.23
C ASN A 27 9.45 -0.72 -8.38
N GLY A 28 8.89 -1.92 -8.57
CA GLY A 28 7.77 -2.42 -7.77
C GLY A 28 6.45 -1.67 -7.98
N CYS A 29 6.22 -1.11 -9.16
CA CYS A 29 5.00 -0.36 -9.49
C CYS A 29 4.63 0.71 -8.45
N ARG A 30 5.65 1.32 -7.85
CA ARG A 30 5.46 2.32 -6.80
C ARG A 30 5.08 3.69 -7.38
N VAL A 31 4.19 4.39 -6.69
CA VAL A 31 4.03 5.83 -6.92
C VAL A 31 5.28 6.52 -6.37
N GLY A 32 6.14 6.99 -7.27
CA GLY A 32 7.38 7.65 -6.91
C GLY A 32 7.19 9.14 -6.60
N SER A 33 6.13 9.77 -7.15
CA SER A 33 5.83 11.20 -6.97
C SER A 33 4.34 11.46 -7.17
N LEU A 34 3.76 12.29 -6.31
CA LEU A 34 2.46 12.94 -6.50
C LEU A 34 2.63 14.43 -6.26
N ARG A 35 2.44 15.24 -7.32
CA ARG A 35 2.57 16.70 -7.24
C ARG A 35 1.23 17.37 -7.50
N ILE A 36 0.85 18.29 -6.62
CA ILE A 36 -0.37 19.08 -6.73
C ILE A 36 0.03 20.55 -6.81
N GLY A 37 -0.21 21.19 -7.97
CA GLY A 37 0.23 22.55 -8.21
C GLY A 37 1.75 22.74 -8.04
N GLY A 38 2.52 21.73 -8.43
CA GLY A 38 3.98 21.74 -8.29
C GLY A 38 4.51 21.31 -6.91
N THR A 39 3.67 21.19 -5.87
CA THR A 39 4.07 20.74 -4.54
C THR A 39 4.11 19.21 -4.47
N GLU A 40 5.26 18.65 -4.09
CA GLU A 40 5.43 17.20 -3.87
C GLU A 40 4.82 16.77 -2.53
N LEU A 41 4.06 15.69 -2.54
CA LEU A 41 3.41 15.16 -1.33
C LEU A 41 4.11 13.94 -0.74
N LEU A 42 4.94 13.25 -1.52
CA LEU A 42 5.55 11.99 -1.11
C LEU A 42 7.05 12.15 -0.86
N ARG A 43 7.54 11.48 0.17
CA ARG A 43 8.96 11.35 0.41
C ARG A 43 9.63 10.69 -0.79
N GLN A 44 10.66 11.32 -1.31
CA GLN A 44 11.37 10.89 -2.50
C GLN A 44 12.47 9.89 -2.20
N GLY A 45 12.79 9.05 -3.17
CA GLY A 45 13.89 8.10 -3.12
C GLY A 45 13.47 6.67 -3.51
N PRO A 46 14.42 5.78 -3.82
CA PRO A 46 14.13 4.47 -4.41
C PRO A 46 13.36 3.52 -3.48
N ARG A 47 13.30 3.82 -2.19
CA ARG A 47 12.62 3.01 -1.17
C ARG A 47 11.32 3.64 -0.64
N PHE A 48 11.03 4.88 -0.99
CA PHE A 48 9.90 5.67 -0.50
C PHE A 48 8.79 5.83 -1.57
N GLY A 49 8.05 6.92 -1.54
CA GLY A 49 6.86 7.08 -2.37
C GLY A 49 5.68 6.30 -1.78
N SER A 50 4.92 5.61 -2.61
CA SER A 50 3.90 4.65 -2.15
C SER A 50 4.10 3.33 -2.88
N PHE A 51 4.49 2.29 -2.18
CA PHE A 51 4.70 0.98 -2.77
C PHE A 51 3.56 0.00 -2.45
N PRO A 52 3.27 -0.95 -3.36
CA PRO A 52 2.29 -1.99 -3.11
C PRO A 52 2.83 -3.03 -2.12
N MET A 53 1.98 -3.47 -1.22
CA MET A 53 2.21 -4.61 -0.34
C MET A 53 1.36 -5.77 -0.84
N VAL A 54 1.98 -6.74 -1.51
CA VAL A 54 1.33 -7.90 -2.11
C VAL A 54 2.35 -9.02 -2.34
N PRO A 55 2.03 -10.28 -2.12
CA PRO A 55 0.76 -10.87 -1.70
C PRO A 55 0.54 -10.94 -0.18
N TRP A 56 1.28 -10.17 0.61
CA TRP A 56 0.98 -9.96 2.04
C TRP A 56 1.34 -8.54 2.48
N CYS A 57 0.61 -8.05 3.50
CA CYS A 57 0.83 -6.76 4.13
C CYS A 57 1.49 -6.95 5.50
N GLY A 58 2.26 -5.95 5.93
CA GLY A 58 2.94 -6.01 7.23
C GLY A 58 3.84 -7.24 7.36
N ARG A 59 4.04 -7.66 8.61
CA ARG A 59 4.91 -8.80 8.94
C ARG A 59 4.15 -10.12 8.87
N VAL A 60 4.85 -11.20 8.42
CA VAL A 60 4.43 -12.60 8.56
C VAL A 60 5.41 -13.28 9.50
N GLU A 61 4.88 -13.88 10.57
CA GLU A 61 5.65 -14.48 11.65
C GLU A 61 6.65 -15.52 11.13
N HIS A 62 7.94 -15.31 11.44
CA HIS A 62 9.08 -16.13 10.97
C HIS A 62 9.11 -16.37 9.44
N GLY A 63 8.38 -15.57 8.66
CA GLY A 63 8.17 -15.79 7.25
C GLY A 63 7.39 -17.06 6.93
N GLN A 64 6.62 -17.60 7.87
CA GLN A 64 5.91 -18.86 7.70
C GLN A 64 4.40 -18.67 7.64
N PHE A 65 3.75 -19.37 6.72
CA PHE A 65 2.29 -19.48 6.69
C PHE A 65 1.84 -20.86 6.24
N ARG A 66 0.57 -21.20 6.55
CA ARG A 66 -0.02 -22.49 6.16
C ARG A 66 -1.14 -22.30 5.14
N ASN A 67 -1.17 -23.21 4.16
CA ASN A 67 -2.30 -23.34 3.26
C ASN A 67 -2.53 -24.81 2.92
N GLY A 68 -3.78 -25.30 3.01
CA GLY A 68 -4.12 -26.70 2.75
C GLY A 68 -3.35 -27.70 3.62
N GLY A 69 -2.97 -27.33 4.86
CA GLY A 69 -2.14 -28.15 5.75
C GLY A 69 -0.63 -28.10 5.46
N ARG A 70 -0.20 -27.51 4.34
CA ARG A 70 1.21 -27.35 3.97
C ARG A 70 1.80 -26.09 4.58
N LEU A 71 3.00 -26.21 5.16
CA LEU A 71 3.79 -25.08 5.64
C LEU A 71 4.63 -24.52 4.50
N HIS A 72 4.58 -23.21 4.33
CA HIS A 72 5.39 -22.47 3.36
C HIS A 72 6.35 -21.53 4.07
N GLN A 73 7.54 -21.32 3.47
CA GLN A 73 8.56 -20.42 3.97
C GLN A 73 8.77 -19.28 2.97
N LEU A 74 8.60 -18.06 3.44
CA LEU A 74 8.91 -16.81 2.73
C LEU A 74 10.31 -16.32 3.11
N PRO A 75 10.97 -15.52 2.28
CA PRO A 75 12.22 -14.87 2.63
C PRO A 75 12.07 -13.98 3.87
N VAL A 76 12.97 -14.15 4.82
CA VAL A 76 13.02 -13.33 6.04
C VAL A 76 13.80 -12.05 5.72
N ASN A 77 13.11 -11.01 5.24
CA ASN A 77 13.67 -9.72 4.83
C ASN A 77 13.56 -8.62 5.91
N ALA A 78 12.92 -8.93 7.05
CA ALA A 78 12.88 -8.12 8.28
C ALA A 78 13.01 -9.04 9.51
N PRO A 79 14.23 -9.58 9.77
CA PRO A 79 14.41 -10.62 10.78
C PRO A 79 13.81 -10.26 12.15
N PRO A 80 13.10 -11.23 12.78
CA PRO A 80 12.93 -12.63 12.38
C PRO A 80 11.75 -12.90 11.42
N HIS A 81 11.15 -11.88 10.80
CA HIS A 81 9.92 -11.96 10.01
C HIS A 81 10.14 -11.70 8.52
N ALA A 82 9.19 -12.12 7.68
CA ALA A 82 9.02 -11.57 6.33
C ALA A 82 8.13 -10.32 6.41
N ILE A 83 8.31 -9.35 5.49
CA ILE A 83 7.52 -8.10 5.50
C ILE A 83 7.18 -7.60 4.09
N HIS A 84 5.93 -7.14 3.89
CA HIS A 84 5.43 -6.33 2.78
C HIS A 84 5.44 -6.97 1.39
N GLY A 85 5.33 -8.29 1.30
CA GLY A 85 5.19 -8.97 0.01
C GLY A 85 6.43 -8.94 -0.88
N THR A 86 6.25 -9.40 -2.11
CA THR A 86 7.29 -9.43 -3.15
C THR A 86 7.04 -8.38 -4.23
N GLY A 87 5.81 -7.88 -4.37
CA GLY A 87 5.40 -6.99 -5.45
C GLY A 87 6.21 -5.70 -5.53
N ARG A 88 6.69 -5.19 -4.39
CA ARG A 88 7.50 -3.96 -4.32
C ARG A 88 8.95 -4.13 -4.83
N ASP A 89 9.41 -5.36 -4.99
CA ASP A 89 10.81 -5.68 -5.31
C ASP A 89 10.97 -6.27 -6.73
N VAL A 90 9.87 -6.35 -7.50
CA VAL A 90 9.85 -6.88 -8.87
C VAL A 90 9.45 -5.81 -9.88
N ALA A 91 9.84 -6.00 -11.13
CA ALA A 91 9.36 -5.17 -12.22
C ALA A 91 7.96 -5.62 -12.66
N TRP A 92 7.07 -4.64 -12.88
CA TRP A 92 5.72 -4.85 -13.39
C TRP A 92 5.67 -4.48 -14.87
N ARG A 93 4.86 -5.19 -15.63
CA ARG A 93 4.59 -4.89 -17.03
C ARG A 93 3.44 -3.90 -17.15
N THR A 94 3.53 -3.02 -18.11
CA THR A 94 2.40 -2.16 -18.49
C THR A 94 1.30 -2.98 -19.15
N ALA A 95 0.08 -2.88 -18.62
CA ALA A 95 -1.12 -3.47 -19.21
C ALA A 95 -1.89 -2.44 -20.03
N ASP A 96 -2.02 -1.21 -19.52
CA ASP A 96 -2.69 -0.11 -20.21
C ASP A 96 -2.14 1.24 -19.73
N ILE A 97 -2.15 2.25 -20.60
CA ILE A 97 -1.77 3.64 -20.27
C ILE A 97 -2.63 4.63 -21.06
N ASP A 98 -3.17 5.60 -20.33
CA ASP A 98 -3.80 6.80 -20.86
C ASP A 98 -3.23 8.04 -20.15
N THR A 99 -3.68 9.23 -20.49
CA THR A 99 -3.21 10.50 -19.91
C THR A 99 -3.39 10.56 -18.39
N ALA A 100 -4.50 10.07 -17.88
CA ALA A 100 -4.87 10.12 -16.45
C ALA A 100 -5.13 8.74 -15.82
N ALA A 101 -4.87 7.67 -16.56
CA ALA A 101 -5.07 6.31 -16.08
C ALA A 101 -3.93 5.38 -16.52
N ALA A 102 -3.60 4.40 -15.70
CA ALA A 102 -2.69 3.34 -16.09
C ALA A 102 -2.98 2.05 -15.32
N ALA A 103 -2.64 0.93 -15.92
CA ALA A 103 -2.67 -0.38 -15.28
C ALA A 103 -1.36 -1.13 -15.52
N PHE A 104 -0.89 -1.78 -14.47
CA PHE A 104 0.34 -2.57 -14.48
C PHE A 104 0.07 -3.93 -13.88
N THR A 105 0.83 -4.94 -14.31
CA THR A 105 0.64 -6.32 -13.86
C THR A 105 1.96 -7.05 -13.70
N TYR A 106 2.01 -8.02 -12.79
CA TYR A 106 3.08 -9.01 -12.71
C TYR A 106 2.50 -10.38 -12.35
N ASP A 107 3.20 -11.44 -12.72
CA ASP A 107 2.79 -12.79 -12.37
C ASP A 107 3.49 -13.20 -11.06
N LEU A 108 2.72 -13.75 -10.13
CA LEU A 108 3.25 -14.30 -8.87
C LEU A 108 4.17 -15.48 -9.19
N ALA A 109 5.36 -15.47 -8.59
CA ALA A 109 6.39 -16.47 -8.79
C ALA A 109 7.25 -16.62 -7.53
N ASP A 110 8.18 -17.58 -7.54
CA ASP A 110 9.15 -17.74 -6.46
C ASP A 110 9.72 -16.38 -5.98
N PRO A 111 9.76 -16.14 -4.67
CA PRO A 111 9.55 -17.05 -3.54
C PRO A 111 8.09 -17.22 -3.09
N TRP A 112 7.10 -16.67 -3.77
CA TRP A 112 5.69 -16.97 -3.51
C TRP A 112 5.34 -18.33 -4.09
N PRO A 113 4.74 -19.25 -3.31
CA PRO A 113 4.63 -20.66 -3.73
C PRO A 113 3.46 -20.98 -4.67
N TYR A 114 2.68 -19.98 -5.07
CA TYR A 114 1.50 -20.15 -5.91
C TYR A 114 1.55 -19.31 -7.17
N SER A 115 0.98 -19.82 -8.23
CA SER A 115 0.78 -19.06 -9.47
C SER A 115 -0.44 -18.15 -9.33
N GLY A 116 -0.33 -16.96 -9.89
CA GLY A 116 -1.40 -15.97 -9.92
C GLY A 116 -0.91 -14.71 -10.61
N ARG A 117 -1.82 -13.77 -10.80
CA ARG A 117 -1.54 -12.46 -11.38
C ARG A 117 -1.94 -11.37 -10.42
N VAL A 118 -1.11 -10.36 -10.32
CA VAL A 118 -1.43 -9.12 -9.61
C VAL A 118 -1.57 -8.02 -10.65
N THR A 119 -2.64 -7.24 -10.53
CA THR A 119 -2.87 -6.03 -11.32
C THR A 119 -3.02 -4.84 -10.39
N GLN A 120 -2.36 -3.73 -10.70
CA GLN A 120 -2.53 -2.45 -10.03
C GLN A 120 -2.93 -1.40 -11.05
N ALA A 121 -4.09 -0.76 -10.83
CA ALA A 121 -4.64 0.28 -11.69
C ALA A 121 -4.66 1.62 -10.95
N PHE A 122 -4.43 2.70 -11.69
CA PHE A 122 -4.42 4.08 -11.21
C PHE A 122 -5.42 4.89 -12.03
N GLN A 123 -6.24 5.69 -11.34
CA GLN A 123 -7.15 6.66 -11.94
C GLN A 123 -6.90 8.00 -11.28
N LEU A 124 -6.37 8.95 -12.03
CA LEU A 124 -6.07 10.31 -11.56
C LEU A 124 -7.17 11.29 -11.99
N SER A 125 -7.53 12.19 -11.09
CA SER A 125 -8.38 13.36 -11.38
C SER A 125 -7.73 14.63 -10.82
N PRO A 126 -8.27 15.83 -11.09
CA PRO A 126 -7.71 17.08 -10.53
C PRO A 126 -7.75 17.14 -9.00
N ASP A 127 -8.55 16.33 -8.34
CA ASP A 127 -8.79 16.35 -6.90
C ASP A 127 -8.70 14.98 -6.23
N SER A 128 -8.36 13.92 -6.97
CA SER A 128 -8.21 12.59 -6.40
C SER A 128 -7.30 11.65 -7.19
N LEU A 129 -6.78 10.64 -6.50
CA LEU A 129 -6.13 9.45 -7.05
C LEU A 129 -6.82 8.22 -6.48
N THR A 130 -7.41 7.40 -7.32
CA THR A 130 -7.87 6.06 -6.94
C THR A 130 -6.88 5.02 -7.43
N THR A 131 -6.44 4.15 -6.52
CA THR A 131 -5.59 3.00 -6.82
C THR A 131 -6.35 1.74 -6.46
N THR A 132 -6.44 0.80 -7.41
CA THR A 132 -7.06 -0.51 -7.21
C THR A 132 -6.02 -1.60 -7.41
N MET A 133 -5.99 -2.59 -6.53
CA MET A 133 -5.11 -3.75 -6.66
C MET A 133 -5.94 -5.02 -6.60
N SER A 134 -5.71 -5.93 -7.55
CA SER A 134 -6.32 -7.26 -7.57
C SER A 134 -5.27 -8.36 -7.58
N VAL A 135 -5.63 -9.50 -6.99
CA VAL A 135 -4.88 -10.76 -7.05
C VAL A 135 -5.81 -11.84 -7.56
N GLU A 136 -5.40 -12.49 -8.63
CA GLU A 136 -6.17 -13.52 -9.33
C GLU A 136 -5.36 -14.81 -9.44
N THR A 137 -6.05 -15.95 -9.54
CA THR A 137 -5.45 -17.26 -9.83
C THR A 137 -6.36 -18.07 -10.73
N GLU A 138 -5.77 -18.88 -11.60
CA GLU A 138 -6.45 -19.92 -12.35
C GLU A 138 -6.14 -21.32 -11.79
N GLY A 139 -5.24 -21.38 -10.81
CA GLY A 139 -4.74 -22.61 -10.19
C GLY A 139 -5.25 -22.84 -8.77
N ASP A 140 -4.34 -23.24 -7.91
CA ASP A 140 -4.63 -23.49 -6.50
C ASP A 140 -5.08 -22.23 -5.76
N SER A 141 -6.02 -22.40 -4.84
CA SER A 141 -6.42 -21.32 -3.94
C SER A 141 -5.36 -21.08 -2.87
N PHE A 142 -5.10 -19.82 -2.55
CA PHE A 142 -4.12 -19.43 -1.56
C PHE A 142 -4.54 -18.20 -0.76
N PRO A 143 -4.08 -18.03 0.49
CA PRO A 143 -4.33 -16.80 1.25
C PRO A 143 -3.47 -15.67 0.69
N ALA A 144 -4.04 -14.47 0.53
CA ALA A 144 -3.29 -13.28 0.16
C ALA A 144 -3.82 -12.03 0.87
N GLN A 145 -3.00 -10.99 0.87
CA GLN A 145 -3.36 -9.64 1.27
C GLN A 145 -2.82 -8.64 0.26
N VAL A 146 -3.52 -7.52 0.13
CA VAL A 146 -3.10 -6.35 -0.64
C VAL A 146 -3.24 -5.08 0.19
N GLY A 147 -2.37 -4.12 -0.07
CA GLY A 147 -2.38 -2.82 0.57
C GLY A 147 -1.30 -1.90 -0.01
N TRP A 148 -1.19 -0.69 0.52
CA TRP A 148 -0.23 0.31 0.07
C TRP A 148 0.48 0.94 1.25
N HIS A 149 1.73 1.31 1.05
CA HIS A 149 2.58 1.94 2.06
C HIS A 149 3.03 3.33 1.55
N PRO A 150 2.16 4.34 1.62
CA PRO A 150 2.51 5.70 1.23
C PRO A 150 3.36 6.38 2.30
N TRP A 151 4.37 7.12 1.86
CA TRP A 151 5.23 7.95 2.70
C TRP A 151 4.91 9.42 2.44
N PHE A 152 3.87 9.96 3.08
CA PHE A 152 3.52 11.36 2.97
C PHE A 152 4.52 12.22 3.73
N LEU A 153 5.01 13.30 3.11
CA LEU A 153 5.90 14.26 3.76
C LEU A 153 5.22 14.91 4.96
N ARG A 154 5.96 15.06 6.08
CA ARG A 154 5.47 15.84 7.21
C ARG A 154 5.39 17.32 6.90
N ASP A 155 6.43 17.86 6.26
CA ASP A 155 6.51 19.24 5.79
C ASP A 155 6.51 19.27 4.25
N LEU A 156 5.65 20.08 3.66
CA LEU A 156 5.60 20.27 2.20
C LEU A 156 6.59 21.32 1.69
N GLY A 157 7.56 21.74 2.51
CA GLY A 157 8.55 22.77 2.22
C GLY A 157 8.10 24.18 2.66
N ASP A 158 9.01 25.14 2.53
CA ASP A 158 8.81 26.55 2.87
C ASP A 158 8.63 26.85 4.38
N GLY A 159 9.02 25.90 5.26
CA GLY A 159 8.94 26.09 6.72
C GLY A 159 7.51 26.15 7.26
N GLY A 160 6.59 25.45 6.60
CA GLY A 160 5.21 25.29 7.06
C GLY A 160 5.11 24.44 8.33
N ALA A 161 3.89 24.32 8.86
CA ALA A 161 3.62 23.41 9.96
C ALA A 161 3.65 21.95 9.47
N ASP A 162 4.07 21.05 10.36
CA ASP A 162 3.98 19.60 10.13
C ASP A 162 2.54 19.15 9.87
N VAL A 163 2.40 18.05 9.15
CA VAL A 163 1.12 17.40 8.89
C VAL A 163 0.43 16.99 10.19
N GLU A 164 -0.85 17.29 10.30
CA GLU A 164 -1.74 16.83 11.35
C GLU A 164 -2.53 15.62 10.85
N LEU A 165 -2.59 14.56 11.68
CA LEU A 165 -3.38 13.36 11.40
C LEU A 165 -4.68 13.39 12.20
N ALA A 166 -5.81 13.14 11.53
CA ALA A 166 -7.11 13.01 12.16
C ALA A 166 -7.82 11.73 11.68
N PHE A 167 -8.17 10.84 12.61
CA PHE A 167 -8.95 9.64 12.35
C PHE A 167 -9.65 9.15 13.62
N GLN A 168 -10.64 8.30 13.44
CA GLN A 168 -11.32 7.59 14.52
C GLN A 168 -11.32 6.10 14.22
N ALA A 169 -10.69 5.33 15.10
CA ALA A 169 -10.70 3.89 15.03
C ALA A 169 -11.57 3.30 16.14
N GLU A 170 -12.24 2.19 15.86
CA GLU A 170 -13.02 1.48 16.87
C GLU A 170 -12.12 0.66 17.80
N TRP A 171 -11.02 0.14 17.28
CA TRP A 171 -10.00 -0.56 18.07
C TRP A 171 -8.61 -0.40 17.45
N GLN A 172 -7.60 -0.73 18.25
CA GLN A 172 -6.20 -0.91 17.84
C GLN A 172 -5.82 -2.38 18.08
N GLU A 173 -5.13 -3.01 17.14
CA GLU A 173 -4.50 -4.30 17.38
C GLU A 173 -3.36 -4.11 18.38
N GLU A 174 -3.40 -4.83 19.51
CA GLU A 174 -2.30 -4.77 20.47
C GLU A 174 -1.04 -5.36 19.85
N ARG A 175 -0.01 -4.53 19.70
CA ARG A 175 1.29 -4.93 19.16
C ARG A 175 2.15 -5.52 20.27
N GLY A 176 2.65 -6.75 20.07
CA GLY A 176 3.63 -7.39 20.95
C GLY A 176 5.05 -6.90 20.73
N ASP A 177 5.97 -7.28 21.61
CA ASP A 177 7.39 -6.92 21.55
C ASP A 177 8.10 -7.41 20.27
N ASN A 178 7.53 -8.42 19.62
CA ASN A 178 7.98 -8.95 18.32
C ASN A 178 7.39 -8.20 17.11
N HIS A 179 6.71 -7.07 17.32
CA HIS A 179 6.02 -6.27 16.31
C HIS A 179 4.87 -6.99 15.57
N LEU A 180 4.35 -8.07 16.12
CA LEU A 180 3.16 -8.76 15.60
C LEU A 180 1.96 -8.47 16.49
N PRO A 181 0.72 -8.53 15.95
CA PRO A 181 -0.49 -8.48 16.77
C PRO A 181 -0.51 -9.62 17.79
N THR A 182 -0.88 -9.30 19.03
CA THR A 182 -1.05 -10.33 20.09
C THR A 182 -2.36 -11.11 19.94
N GLY A 183 -3.22 -10.72 19.01
CA GLY A 183 -4.58 -11.22 18.84
C GLY A 183 -5.61 -10.54 19.74
N ARG A 184 -5.21 -9.50 20.48
CA ARG A 184 -6.11 -8.68 21.32
C ARG A 184 -6.38 -7.33 20.66
N ARG A 185 -7.63 -6.93 20.69
CA ARG A 185 -8.07 -5.57 20.32
C ARG A 185 -8.14 -4.73 21.60
N ILE A 186 -7.60 -3.54 21.54
CA ILE A 186 -7.57 -2.58 22.63
C ILE A 186 -8.18 -1.25 22.19
N GLU A 187 -8.51 -0.40 23.15
CA GLU A 187 -8.86 0.99 22.87
C GLU A 187 -7.69 1.70 22.18
N PRO A 188 -7.95 2.52 21.14
CA PRO A 188 -6.91 3.27 20.46
C PRO A 188 -6.09 4.14 21.42
N ARG A 189 -4.77 4.02 21.35
CA ARG A 189 -3.83 4.78 22.16
C ARG A 189 -3.33 6.02 21.40
N PRO A 190 -2.96 7.10 22.08
CA PRO A 190 -2.31 8.24 21.42
C PRO A 190 -0.96 7.83 20.82
N GLY A 191 -0.55 8.56 19.76
CA GLY A 191 0.74 8.33 19.09
C GLY A 191 1.97 8.64 19.98
N PRO A 192 3.18 8.42 19.45
CA PRO A 192 3.44 8.01 18.08
C PRO A 192 3.06 6.55 17.80
N TRP A 193 2.75 6.24 16.54
CA TRP A 193 2.24 4.93 16.12
C TRP A 193 3.16 4.20 15.13
N ASP A 194 3.23 2.90 15.25
CA ASP A 194 3.55 1.88 14.24
C ASP A 194 2.51 0.77 14.42
N ASP A 195 1.21 1.12 14.27
CA ASP A 195 0.13 0.32 14.80
C ASP A 195 -0.99 0.11 13.77
N CYS A 196 -1.66 -1.05 13.88
CA CYS A 196 -2.80 -1.42 13.07
C CYS A 196 -4.09 -1.06 13.78
N PHE A 197 -4.97 -0.35 13.09
CA PHE A 197 -6.26 0.11 13.58
C PHE A 197 -7.40 -0.53 12.80
N GLY A 198 -8.55 -0.67 13.48
CA GLY A 198 -9.79 -1.15 12.89
C GLY A 198 -10.82 -0.05 12.74
N MET A 199 -11.32 0.11 11.52
CA MET A 199 -12.37 1.05 11.12
C MET A 199 -13.49 0.30 10.38
N PRO A 200 -14.46 -0.31 11.07
CA PRO A 200 -15.48 -1.17 10.43
C PRO A 200 -16.35 -0.46 9.39
N GLY A 201 -16.47 0.86 9.48
CA GLY A 201 -17.15 1.68 8.47
C GLY A 201 -16.34 1.95 7.20
N GLY A 202 -15.12 1.45 7.15
CA GLY A 202 -14.11 1.76 6.13
C GLY A 202 -13.06 2.75 6.64
N VAL A 203 -11.87 2.69 6.05
CA VAL A 203 -10.78 3.61 6.37
C VAL A 203 -11.15 5.03 5.93
N ASP A 204 -11.04 5.97 6.87
CA ASP A 204 -11.17 7.43 6.64
C ASP A 204 -10.14 8.14 7.54
N VAL A 205 -9.01 8.51 6.96
CA VAL A 205 -7.93 9.22 7.64
C VAL A 205 -7.66 10.53 6.91
N THR A 206 -7.63 11.63 7.65
CA THR A 206 -7.34 12.96 7.11
C THR A 206 -5.94 13.39 7.51
N LEU A 207 -5.17 13.83 6.52
CA LEU A 207 -3.88 14.49 6.67
C LEU A 207 -4.09 15.98 6.34
N THR A 208 -3.74 16.86 7.27
CA THR A 208 -3.87 18.31 7.07
C THR A 208 -2.50 18.96 7.18
N TRP A 209 -2.06 19.62 6.13
CA TRP A 209 -0.96 20.60 6.16
C TRP A 209 -1.59 21.97 6.32
N PRO A 210 -1.52 22.57 7.54
CA PRO A 210 -2.26 23.81 7.88
C PRO A 210 -2.03 24.93 6.88
N GLY A 211 -3.13 25.53 6.43
CA GLY A 211 -3.10 26.64 5.45
C GLY A 211 -2.67 26.26 4.03
N ARG A 212 -2.47 24.99 3.71
CA ARG A 212 -1.98 24.51 2.40
C ARG A 212 -2.88 23.47 1.76
N LEU A 213 -2.99 22.31 2.37
CA LEU A 213 -3.66 21.15 1.77
C LEU A 213 -4.30 20.29 2.85
N GLU A 214 -5.45 19.73 2.53
CA GLU A 214 -6.04 18.59 3.22
C GLU A 214 -6.12 17.42 2.26
N LEU A 215 -5.70 16.24 2.69
CA LEU A 215 -5.77 15.00 1.94
C LEU A 215 -6.48 13.94 2.80
N LYS A 216 -7.46 13.28 2.22
CA LYS A 216 -8.14 12.12 2.81
C LYS A 216 -7.65 10.84 2.16
N VAL A 217 -7.32 9.87 2.99
CA VAL A 217 -7.09 8.49 2.59
C VAL A 217 -8.33 7.68 2.95
N THR A 218 -9.02 7.15 1.95
CA THR A 218 -10.23 6.35 2.15
C THR A 218 -10.12 4.98 1.50
N SER A 219 -10.75 3.97 2.10
CA SER A 219 -10.89 2.62 1.55
C SER A 219 -12.09 1.91 2.18
N ARG A 220 -12.63 0.90 1.49
CA ARG A 220 -13.71 0.07 2.04
C ARG A 220 -13.23 -1.00 3.02
N THR A 221 -11.92 -1.22 3.11
CA THR A 221 -11.37 -2.12 4.14
C THR A 221 -11.53 -1.52 5.53
N GLU A 222 -11.61 -2.36 6.54
CA GLU A 222 -11.60 -1.95 7.94
C GLU A 222 -10.18 -1.76 8.51
N TRP A 223 -9.14 -2.23 7.81
CA TRP A 223 -7.78 -2.30 8.31
C TRP A 223 -6.92 -1.17 7.77
N VAL A 224 -6.25 -0.45 8.68
CA VAL A 224 -5.25 0.56 8.34
C VAL A 224 -4.08 0.50 9.32
N VAL A 225 -2.86 0.55 8.81
CA VAL A 225 -1.69 0.83 9.63
C VAL A 225 -1.39 2.33 9.55
N VAL A 226 -1.14 2.92 10.70
CA VAL A 226 -0.63 4.29 10.81
C VAL A 226 0.78 4.19 11.37
N TYR A 227 1.75 4.76 10.64
CA TYR A 227 3.14 4.80 11.03
C TYR A 227 3.64 6.24 11.00
N ASP A 228 3.89 6.82 12.17
CA ASP A 228 4.29 8.22 12.30
C ASP A 228 5.54 8.43 13.18
N GLU A 229 6.32 7.37 13.44
CA GLU A 229 7.56 7.45 14.22
C GLU A 229 8.74 8.06 13.41
N GLN A 230 8.56 8.38 12.11
CA GLN A 230 9.62 8.95 11.29
C GLN A 230 9.59 10.49 11.29
N ALA A 231 10.78 11.10 11.35
CA ALA A 231 10.89 12.56 11.38
C ALA A 231 10.46 13.28 10.10
N GLU A 232 10.56 12.61 8.94
CA GLU A 232 10.36 13.25 7.63
C GLU A 232 9.02 12.91 6.98
N ALA A 233 8.35 11.83 7.42
CA ALA A 233 7.15 11.35 6.77
C ALA A 233 6.22 10.61 7.73
N VAL A 234 4.96 10.52 7.33
CA VAL A 234 3.93 9.69 7.96
C VAL A 234 3.35 8.72 6.94
N CYS A 235 2.94 7.53 7.39
CA CYS A 235 2.32 6.53 6.54
C CYS A 235 0.89 6.25 7.01
N VAL A 236 -0.03 6.15 6.05
CA VAL A 236 -1.42 5.75 6.26
C VAL A 236 -1.69 4.64 5.25
N GLU A 237 -1.80 3.42 5.71
CA GLU A 237 -1.66 2.20 4.94
C GLU A 237 -2.95 1.35 4.95
N PRO A 238 -3.95 1.62 4.10
CA PRO A 238 -5.08 0.72 3.95
C PRO A 238 -4.62 -0.67 3.49
N GLN A 239 -5.10 -1.71 4.16
CA GLN A 239 -4.74 -3.11 3.93
C GLN A 239 -5.98 -3.99 3.92
N SER A 240 -5.96 -5.10 3.17
CA SER A 240 -7.08 -6.05 3.13
C SER A 240 -7.19 -6.95 4.37
N GLY A 241 -6.30 -6.82 5.32
CA GLY A 241 -6.27 -7.56 6.58
C GLY A 241 -5.13 -7.10 7.49
N PRO A 242 -5.08 -7.54 8.74
CA PRO A 242 -4.07 -7.11 9.71
C PRO A 242 -2.67 -7.66 9.39
N PRO A 243 -1.59 -7.13 9.98
CA PRO A 243 -0.29 -7.78 9.98
C PRO A 243 -0.40 -9.23 10.48
N ASN A 244 0.39 -10.15 9.91
CA ASN A 244 0.31 -11.60 10.11
C ASN A 244 -1.03 -12.24 9.66
N GLY A 245 -1.83 -11.53 8.86
CA GLY A 245 -3.16 -11.95 8.45
C GLY A 245 -3.17 -13.24 7.64
N LEU A 246 -2.09 -13.62 6.95
CA LEU A 246 -1.98 -14.92 6.30
C LEU A 246 -2.15 -16.08 7.29
N ASN A 247 -1.81 -15.87 8.57
CA ASN A 247 -1.91 -16.86 9.64
C ASN A 247 -3.15 -16.68 10.52
N THR A 248 -3.57 -15.42 10.75
CA THR A 248 -4.60 -15.12 11.76
C THR A 248 -5.97 -14.87 11.17
N LEU A 249 -6.03 -14.30 9.95
CA LEU A 249 -7.26 -13.96 9.23
C LEU A 249 -7.08 -14.17 7.71
N PRO A 250 -6.81 -15.42 7.26
CA PRO A 250 -6.50 -15.68 5.86
C PRO A 250 -7.71 -15.42 4.95
N ARG A 251 -7.56 -14.51 3.98
CA ARG A 251 -8.49 -14.30 2.87
C ARG A 251 -7.99 -15.12 1.67
N LEU A 252 -8.76 -16.14 1.27
CA LEU A 252 -8.40 -16.97 0.13
C LEU A 252 -8.70 -16.26 -1.19
N VAL A 253 -7.74 -16.26 -2.07
CA VAL A 253 -7.91 -16.02 -3.50
C VAL A 253 -8.23 -17.36 -4.15
N THR A 254 -9.27 -17.42 -4.95
CA THR A 254 -9.71 -18.62 -5.65
C THR A 254 -9.98 -18.30 -7.13
N PRO A 255 -10.06 -19.28 -8.04
CA PRO A 255 -10.36 -19.04 -9.45
C PRO A 255 -11.68 -18.31 -9.73
N ILE A 256 -12.61 -18.31 -8.77
CA ILE A 256 -13.92 -17.66 -8.89
C ILE A 256 -14.13 -16.49 -7.93
N ASP A 257 -13.16 -16.23 -7.05
CA ASP A 257 -13.25 -15.17 -6.05
C ASP A 257 -11.87 -14.51 -5.87
N PRO A 258 -11.51 -13.57 -6.76
CA PRO A 258 -10.27 -12.81 -6.67
C PRO A 258 -10.27 -11.91 -5.42
N LEU A 259 -9.10 -11.52 -4.98
CA LEU A 259 -8.95 -10.48 -3.97
C LEU A 259 -8.82 -9.13 -4.68
N GLU A 260 -9.66 -8.17 -4.32
CA GLU A 260 -9.57 -6.81 -4.82
C GLU A 260 -9.73 -5.80 -3.66
N LEU A 261 -8.95 -4.76 -3.71
CA LEU A 261 -9.04 -3.62 -2.81
C LEU A 261 -8.76 -2.33 -3.58
N SER A 262 -9.51 -1.26 -3.22
CA SER A 262 -9.26 0.08 -3.72
C SER A 262 -8.97 1.03 -2.56
N MET A 263 -8.08 1.99 -2.81
CA MET A 263 -7.77 3.12 -1.95
C MET A 263 -7.94 4.41 -2.76
N THR A 264 -8.52 5.44 -2.17
CA THR A 264 -8.62 6.76 -2.78
C THR A 264 -7.92 7.79 -1.90
N TRP A 265 -7.06 8.58 -2.50
CA TRP A 265 -6.59 9.86 -1.95
C TRP A 265 -7.40 10.97 -2.60
N SER A 266 -8.12 11.76 -1.82
CA SER A 266 -8.80 12.96 -2.29
C SER A 266 -8.27 14.18 -1.55
N TRP A 267 -8.16 15.31 -2.21
CA TRP A 267 -7.54 16.49 -1.63
C TRP A 267 -8.29 17.78 -1.96
N ARG A 268 -8.09 18.77 -1.11
CA ARG A 268 -8.51 20.16 -1.33
C ARG A 268 -7.46 21.11 -0.82
N ARG A 269 -7.26 22.21 -1.52
CA ARG A 269 -6.38 23.29 -1.08
C ARG A 269 -7.08 24.13 -0.01
N LEU A 270 -6.32 24.63 0.95
CA LEU A 270 -6.82 25.36 2.11
C LEU A 270 -6.54 26.87 2.05
N GLY A 271 -5.92 27.38 0.98
CA GLY A 271 -5.59 28.80 0.85
C GLY A 271 -5.72 29.35 -0.56
#